data_afceb536fb179a811f2034ad32d4f0cc
#
_entry.id   afceb536fb179a811f2034ad32d4f0cc
#
_cell.length_a   1.000
_cell.length_b   1.000
_cell.length_c   1.000
_cell.angle_alpha   90.00
_cell.angle_beta   90.00
_cell.angle_gamma   90.00
#
_symmetry.space_group_name_H-M   'P 1'
#
loop_
_entity.id
_entity.type
_entity.pdbx_description
1 polymer ?
#
loop_
_entity_poly.entity_id
_entity_poly.type
_entity_poly.pdbx_seq_one_letter_code
_entity_poly.pdbx_strand_id
1 'polypeptide(L)'
;LTSLFADKEGKQAAQAERAKVTIEYSNNPSRLMIQALPSLSKAKDDNAVSLMSAIYSNSIARHIMKQSPVIAQVVKLWKQEAASAESARAAKGGKADEAGTSLQSVLEKNQELRELVLNETPWVMDADRESEQKKLLIEYLDESLCQNRLTDEVAKLRKLQLADGSFAWWKGMEGSRYMTTEVAEMMVRLNRMVGVQQETKDMLTAALRYLQRKAAAEVKDMKKEVEKKRNVRPSELAIHYLYILSLDGRKLDPAATY
;
A
#
# COMPACT_ATOMS: atom_id res chain seq x y z
N LEU A 1 28.98 6.52 -11.64
CA LEU A 1 27.78 6.95 -12.40
C LEU A 1 28.08 7.13 -13.89
N THR A 2 29.24 7.71 -14.27
CA THR A 2 29.66 7.87 -15.66
C THR A 2 29.78 6.54 -16.42
N SER A 3 30.15 5.44 -15.74
CA SER A 3 30.24 4.11 -16.34
C SER A 3 28.87 3.48 -16.72
N LEU A 4 27.78 3.98 -16.17
CA LEU A 4 26.42 3.53 -16.51
C LEU A 4 25.92 4.05 -17.87
N PHE A 5 26.56 5.12 -18.37
CA PHE A 5 26.18 5.80 -19.60
C PHE A 5 27.26 5.74 -20.68
N ALA A 6 28.29 4.93 -20.47
CA ALA A 6 29.36 4.71 -21.42
C ALA A 6 29.09 3.43 -22.23
N ASP A 7 29.37 3.48 -23.52
CA ASP A 7 29.38 2.27 -24.36
C ASP A 7 30.61 1.39 -24.03
N LYS A 8 30.74 0.25 -24.71
CA LYS A 8 31.85 -0.70 -24.51
C LYS A 8 33.23 -0.10 -24.82
N GLU A 9 33.28 1.04 -25.51
CA GLU A 9 34.51 1.79 -25.85
C GLU A 9 34.75 2.97 -24.91
N GLY A 10 33.92 3.15 -23.88
CA GLY A 10 34.07 4.25 -22.91
C GLY A 10 33.60 5.62 -23.43
N LYS A 11 32.97 5.67 -24.59
CA LYS A 11 32.37 6.90 -25.12
C LYS A 11 30.97 7.08 -24.58
N GLN A 12 30.57 8.29 -24.22
CA GLN A 12 29.22 8.61 -23.82
C GLN A 12 28.24 8.32 -24.95
N ALA A 13 27.24 7.51 -24.69
CA ALA A 13 26.17 7.29 -25.66
C ALA A 13 25.43 8.60 -25.93
N ALA A 14 25.20 8.93 -27.21
CA ALA A 14 24.56 10.18 -27.63
C ALA A 14 23.15 10.43 -27.01
N GLN A 15 22.51 9.39 -26.48
CA GLN A 15 21.24 9.47 -25.75
C GLN A 15 21.41 9.75 -24.26
N ALA A 16 22.60 9.62 -23.68
CA ALA A 16 22.85 9.83 -22.26
C ALA A 16 22.80 11.31 -21.85
N GLU A 17 23.01 12.25 -22.77
CA GLU A 17 22.94 13.69 -22.50
C GLU A 17 21.56 14.16 -22.00
N ARG A 18 20.50 13.38 -22.24
CA ARG A 18 19.14 13.69 -21.80
C ARG A 18 18.68 12.86 -20.59
N ALA A 19 19.53 11.98 -20.08
CA ALA A 19 19.18 11.14 -18.92
C ALA A 19 19.38 11.93 -17.62
N LYS A 20 18.29 12.06 -16.85
CA LYS A 20 18.33 12.65 -15.50
C LYS A 20 18.37 11.52 -14.48
N VAL A 21 19.39 11.49 -13.64
CA VAL A 21 19.49 10.59 -12.50
C VAL A 21 19.28 11.42 -11.23
N THR A 22 18.22 11.11 -10.50
CA THR A 22 17.96 11.68 -9.17
C THR A 22 18.31 10.63 -8.13
N ILE A 23 19.20 10.98 -7.20
CA ILE A 23 19.55 10.12 -6.06
C ILE A 23 18.94 10.74 -4.81
N GLU A 24 17.99 10.06 -4.22
CA GLU A 24 17.36 10.45 -2.96
C GLU A 24 17.96 9.62 -1.82
N TYR A 25 18.50 10.28 -0.82
CA TYR A 25 19.04 9.65 0.37
C TYR A 25 18.18 9.97 1.59
N SER A 26 17.74 8.94 2.30
CA SER A 26 17.08 9.10 3.58
C SER A 26 17.74 8.18 4.61
N ASN A 27 18.12 8.75 5.76
CA ASN A 27 18.62 8.00 6.90
C ASN A 27 17.50 7.36 7.74
N ASN A 28 16.23 7.67 7.43
CA ASN A 28 15.08 7.11 8.13
C ASN A 28 14.18 6.35 7.14
N PRO A 29 14.27 5.01 7.09
CA PRO A 29 13.47 4.20 6.19
C PRO A 29 11.97 4.32 6.45
N SER A 30 11.53 4.63 7.68
CA SER A 30 10.11 4.81 8.01
C SER A 30 9.50 6.00 7.26
N ARG A 31 10.28 7.04 6.98
CA ARG A 31 9.83 8.18 6.16
C ARG A 31 9.46 7.73 4.75
N LEU A 32 10.34 6.96 4.11
CA LEU A 32 10.09 6.43 2.76
C LEU A 32 8.87 5.51 2.73
N MET A 33 8.71 4.67 3.77
CA MET A 33 7.52 3.81 3.89
C MET A 33 6.24 4.63 3.98
N ILE A 34 6.19 5.67 4.82
CA ILE A 34 5.01 6.55 4.95
C ILE A 34 4.72 7.29 3.64
N GLN A 35 5.75 7.75 2.93
CA GLN A 35 5.60 8.42 1.63
C GLN A 35 5.05 7.49 0.54
N ALA A 36 5.32 6.18 0.62
CA ALA A 36 4.81 5.20 -0.32
C ALA A 36 3.33 4.80 -0.06
N LEU A 37 2.85 4.92 1.19
CA LEU A 37 1.49 4.48 1.55
C LEU A 37 0.37 5.15 0.75
N PRO A 38 0.39 6.46 0.44
CA PRO A 38 -0.65 7.10 -0.37
C PRO A 38 -0.86 6.45 -1.73
N SER A 39 0.22 5.97 -2.37
CA SER A 39 0.14 5.30 -3.67
C SER A 39 -0.63 3.97 -3.63
N LEU A 40 -0.71 3.34 -2.45
CA LEU A 40 -1.44 2.11 -2.20
C LEU A 40 -2.85 2.34 -1.66
N SER A 41 -3.23 3.59 -1.34
CA SER A 41 -4.50 3.90 -0.66
C SER A 41 -5.74 3.68 -1.51
N LYS A 42 -5.59 3.60 -2.82
CA LYS A 42 -6.65 3.26 -3.78
C LYS A 42 -6.21 2.03 -4.57
N ALA A 43 -7.07 1.03 -4.66
CA ALA A 43 -6.79 -0.13 -5.48
C ALA A 43 -6.67 0.30 -6.95
N LYS A 44 -5.60 -0.14 -7.62
CA LYS A 44 -5.42 0.13 -9.06
C LYS A 44 -6.38 -0.69 -9.90
N ASP A 45 -6.67 -1.88 -9.43
CA ASP A 45 -7.54 -2.85 -10.07
C ASP A 45 -8.45 -3.50 -9.03
N ASP A 46 -9.63 -3.97 -9.42
CA ASP A 46 -10.57 -4.66 -8.54
C ASP A 46 -10.19 -6.15 -8.33
N ASN A 47 -8.90 -6.47 -8.25
CA ASN A 47 -8.41 -7.80 -7.86
C ASN A 47 -8.17 -7.89 -6.34
N ALA A 48 -8.19 -9.11 -5.81
CA ALA A 48 -8.13 -9.35 -4.36
C ALA A 48 -6.87 -8.78 -3.69
N VAL A 49 -5.70 -8.82 -4.35
CA VAL A 49 -4.43 -8.30 -3.81
C VAL A 49 -4.42 -6.78 -3.79
N SER A 50 -4.82 -6.13 -4.90
CA SER A 50 -4.89 -4.66 -4.97
C SER A 50 -5.88 -4.10 -3.94
N LEU A 51 -7.05 -4.72 -3.80
CA LEU A 51 -8.06 -4.34 -2.80
C LEU A 51 -7.53 -4.52 -1.39
N MET A 52 -6.89 -5.66 -1.09
CA MET A 52 -6.32 -5.89 0.23
C MET A 52 -5.15 -4.94 0.54
N SER A 53 -4.33 -4.60 -0.46
CA SER A 53 -3.25 -3.62 -0.31
C SER A 53 -3.79 -2.23 0.03
N ALA A 54 -4.90 -1.81 -0.59
CA ALA A 54 -5.57 -0.55 -0.27
C ALA A 54 -6.17 -0.56 1.14
N ILE A 55 -6.83 -1.66 1.55
CA ILE A 55 -7.33 -1.85 2.91
C ILE A 55 -6.17 -1.78 3.92
N TYR A 56 -5.06 -2.44 3.62
CA TYR A 56 -3.86 -2.45 4.46
C TYR A 56 -3.31 -1.04 4.66
N SER A 57 -3.10 -0.30 3.58
CA SER A 57 -2.62 1.08 3.60
C SER A 57 -3.57 2.00 4.39
N ASN A 58 -4.87 2.00 4.08
CA ASN A 58 -5.84 2.86 4.78
C ASN A 58 -5.99 2.50 6.27
N SER A 59 -5.88 1.23 6.63
CA SER A 59 -5.90 0.81 8.05
C SER A 59 -4.68 1.32 8.81
N ILE A 60 -3.50 1.36 8.18
CA ILE A 60 -2.30 1.99 8.76
C ILE A 60 -2.51 3.48 8.93
N ALA A 61 -3.05 4.19 7.93
CA ALA A 61 -3.35 5.62 8.04
C ALA A 61 -4.26 5.92 9.23
N ARG A 62 -5.35 5.16 9.35
CA ARG A 62 -6.28 5.27 10.48
C ARG A 62 -5.60 5.01 11.83
N HIS A 63 -4.71 4.02 11.88
CA HIS A 63 -3.95 3.70 13.08
C HIS A 63 -3.00 4.83 13.47
N ILE A 64 -2.22 5.37 12.52
CA ILE A 64 -1.30 6.50 12.75
C ILE A 64 -2.06 7.70 13.29
N MET A 65 -3.19 8.06 12.69
CA MET A 65 -4.00 9.20 13.12
C MET A 65 -4.56 9.02 14.54
N LYS A 66 -4.93 7.79 14.91
CA LYS A 66 -5.43 7.49 16.27
C LYS A 66 -4.33 7.47 17.33
N GLN A 67 -3.15 6.96 16.98
CA GLN A 67 -2.04 6.79 17.93
C GLN A 67 -1.21 8.06 18.12
N SER A 68 -1.21 8.98 17.17
CA SER A 68 -0.40 10.19 17.23
C SER A 68 -1.24 11.46 17.10
N PRO A 69 -1.70 12.05 18.23
CA PRO A 69 -2.42 13.32 18.21
C PRO A 69 -1.63 14.45 17.56
N VAL A 70 -0.30 14.41 17.65
CA VAL A 70 0.60 15.39 17.04
C VAL A 70 0.48 15.35 15.52
N ILE A 71 0.51 14.15 14.92
CA ILE A 71 0.34 14.01 13.46
C ILE A 71 -1.05 14.50 13.05
N ALA A 72 -2.09 14.16 13.80
CA ALA A 72 -3.44 14.64 13.54
C ALA A 72 -3.53 16.17 13.56
N GLN A 73 -2.87 16.83 14.52
CA GLN A 73 -2.80 18.29 14.60
C GLN A 73 -2.03 18.90 13.40
N VAL A 74 -0.88 18.33 13.05
CA VAL A 74 -0.08 18.79 11.90
C VAL A 74 -0.88 18.68 10.60
N VAL A 75 -1.55 17.56 10.36
CA VAL A 75 -2.41 17.37 9.18
C VAL A 75 -3.56 18.38 9.18
N LYS A 76 -4.17 18.67 10.33
CA LYS A 76 -5.21 19.69 10.47
C LYS A 76 -4.70 21.09 10.13
N LEU A 77 -3.52 21.45 10.60
CA LEU A 77 -2.88 22.73 10.28
C LEU A 77 -2.59 22.83 8.78
N TRP A 78 -2.03 21.82 8.17
CA TRP A 78 -1.77 21.78 6.72
C TRP A 78 -3.06 21.92 5.90
N LYS A 79 -4.16 21.30 6.34
CA LYS A 79 -5.48 21.50 5.70
C LYS A 79 -5.98 22.94 5.79
N GLN A 80 -5.84 23.55 6.96
CA GLN A 80 -6.25 24.94 7.18
C GLN A 80 -5.42 25.89 6.31
N GLU A 81 -4.11 25.65 6.23
CA GLU A 81 -3.21 26.41 5.38
C GLU A 81 -3.57 26.28 3.89
N ALA A 82 -3.84 25.05 3.44
CA ALA A 82 -4.26 24.79 2.06
C ALA A 82 -5.59 25.48 1.73
N ALA A 83 -6.59 25.40 2.61
CA ALA A 83 -7.89 26.06 2.45
C ALA A 83 -7.78 27.59 2.44
N SER A 84 -6.93 28.16 3.30
CA SER A 84 -6.69 29.60 3.35
C SER A 84 -6.03 30.09 2.07
N ALA A 85 -5.09 29.34 1.52
CA ALA A 85 -4.43 29.65 0.26
C ALA A 85 -5.39 29.57 -0.94
N GLU A 86 -6.29 28.59 -0.94
CA GLU A 86 -7.32 28.43 -1.97
C GLU A 86 -8.36 29.55 -1.92
N SER A 87 -8.79 29.93 -0.72
CA SER A 87 -9.69 31.08 -0.50
C SER A 87 -9.06 32.40 -0.93
N ALA A 88 -7.78 32.62 -0.65
CA ALA A 88 -7.03 33.81 -1.08
C ALA A 88 -6.89 33.88 -2.61
N ARG A 89 -6.75 32.73 -3.29
CA ARG A 89 -6.76 32.64 -4.76
C ARG A 89 -8.12 32.97 -5.36
N ALA A 90 -9.20 32.46 -4.79
CA ALA A 90 -10.56 32.73 -5.23
C ALA A 90 -10.90 34.20 -5.06
N ALA A 91 -10.50 34.84 -3.96
CA ALA A 91 -10.74 36.25 -3.68
C ALA A 91 -9.99 37.22 -4.63
N LYS A 92 -8.86 36.82 -5.21
CA LYS A 92 -8.05 37.60 -6.14
C LYS A 92 -8.38 37.37 -7.62
N GLY A 93 -9.54 36.80 -7.94
CA GLY A 93 -10.05 36.72 -9.31
C GLY A 93 -9.28 35.81 -10.25
N GLY A 94 -8.65 34.77 -9.74
CA GLY A 94 -8.08 33.66 -10.54
C GLY A 94 -6.82 34.00 -11.34
N LYS A 95 -6.19 35.17 -11.15
CA LYS A 95 -4.86 35.41 -11.70
C LYS A 95 -3.85 34.63 -10.93
N ALA A 96 -3.13 33.74 -11.63
CA ALA A 96 -2.23 32.72 -11.11
C ALA A 96 -0.95 33.26 -10.46
N ASP A 97 -0.83 34.57 -10.26
CA ASP A 97 0.40 35.22 -9.89
C ASP A 97 0.36 35.70 -8.44
N GLU A 98 1.34 35.32 -7.65
CA GLU A 98 1.83 35.89 -6.38
C GLU A 98 1.30 35.41 -5.03
N ALA A 99 0.27 34.62 -4.91
CA ALA A 99 -0.03 34.02 -3.60
C ALA A 99 0.43 32.57 -3.56
N GLY A 100 1.72 32.37 -3.36
CA GLY A 100 2.26 31.03 -3.06
C GLY A 100 1.47 30.37 -1.94
N THR A 101 1.02 29.15 -2.14
CA THR A 101 0.39 28.36 -1.08
C THR A 101 1.39 28.20 0.07
N SER A 102 0.95 28.25 1.30
CA SER A 102 1.81 28.03 2.46
C SER A 102 2.45 26.63 2.48
N LEU A 103 1.93 25.71 1.65
CA LEU A 103 2.49 24.39 1.40
C LEU A 103 3.65 24.41 0.38
N GLN A 104 3.83 25.50 -0.35
CA GLN A 104 4.91 25.64 -1.30
C GLN A 104 6.24 25.94 -0.60
N SER A 105 7.31 25.37 -1.09
CA SER A 105 8.65 25.69 -0.61
C SER A 105 8.99 27.18 -0.91
N VAL A 106 9.98 27.73 -0.22
CA VAL A 106 10.45 29.11 -0.45
C VAL A 106 10.88 29.32 -1.91
N LEU A 107 11.38 28.29 -2.56
CA LEU A 107 11.80 28.29 -3.97
C LEU A 107 10.61 28.34 -4.93
N GLU A 108 9.52 27.59 -4.64
CA GLU A 108 8.30 27.65 -5.43
C GLU A 108 7.59 28.98 -5.36
N LYS A 109 7.76 29.71 -4.25
CA LYS A 109 7.16 31.03 -4.03
C LYS A 109 7.84 32.15 -4.80
N ASN A 110 9.06 31.93 -5.26
CA ASN A 110 9.83 32.97 -5.94
C ASN A 110 9.76 32.80 -7.46
N GLN A 111 8.82 33.53 -8.07
CA GLN A 111 8.49 33.43 -9.50
C GLN A 111 9.65 33.87 -10.40
N GLU A 112 10.42 34.90 -10.01
CA GLU A 112 11.59 35.36 -10.78
C GLU A 112 12.70 34.31 -10.78
N LEU A 113 12.93 33.65 -9.64
CA LEU A 113 13.86 32.54 -9.55
C LEU A 113 13.36 31.31 -10.33
N ARG A 114 12.04 31.10 -10.37
CA ARG A 114 11.41 30.03 -11.12
C ARG A 114 11.58 30.20 -12.62
N GLU A 115 11.39 31.39 -13.16
CA GLU A 115 11.57 31.68 -14.60
C GLU A 115 13.03 31.63 -15.03
N LEU A 116 13.95 32.12 -14.19
CA LEU A 116 15.41 32.05 -14.45
C LEU A 116 15.98 30.64 -14.35
N VAL A 117 15.32 29.75 -13.60
CA VAL A 117 15.85 28.43 -13.24
C VAL A 117 15.04 27.30 -13.86
N LEU A 118 13.99 27.62 -14.62
CA LEU A 118 12.88 26.73 -15.01
C LEU A 118 13.28 25.52 -15.86
N ASN A 119 14.47 25.44 -16.41
CA ASN A 119 14.82 24.33 -17.30
C ASN A 119 16.03 23.50 -16.89
N GLU A 120 16.77 23.86 -15.86
CA GLU A 120 18.08 23.21 -15.63
C GLU A 120 18.42 22.79 -14.20
N THR A 121 17.59 23.08 -13.18
CA THR A 121 17.99 22.81 -11.80
C THR A 121 17.13 21.78 -11.08
N PRO A 122 17.74 20.69 -10.57
CA PRO A 122 17.04 19.59 -9.89
C PRO A 122 16.19 20.00 -8.69
N TRP A 123 16.61 21.01 -7.93
CA TRP A 123 15.92 21.45 -6.71
C TRP A 123 14.56 22.13 -6.94
N VAL A 124 14.31 22.75 -8.10
CA VAL A 124 12.97 23.30 -8.41
C VAL A 124 11.97 22.17 -8.57
N MET A 125 12.37 21.10 -9.26
CA MET A 125 11.52 19.89 -9.39
C MET A 125 11.34 19.16 -8.06
N ASP A 126 12.32 19.23 -7.15
CA ASP A 126 12.22 18.62 -5.83
C ASP A 126 11.29 19.44 -4.92
N ALA A 127 11.23 20.75 -5.08
CA ALA A 127 10.29 21.62 -4.39
C ALA A 127 8.83 21.36 -4.84
N ASP A 128 8.59 21.25 -6.15
CA ASP A 128 7.28 20.87 -6.71
C ASP A 128 6.85 19.49 -6.20
N ARG A 129 7.79 18.54 -6.15
CA ARG A 129 7.54 17.20 -5.57
C ARG A 129 7.18 17.26 -4.09
N GLU A 130 7.83 18.10 -3.30
CA GLU A 130 7.53 18.22 -1.87
C GLU A 130 6.11 18.72 -1.63
N SER A 131 5.66 19.71 -2.38
CA SER A 131 4.30 20.22 -2.31
C SER A 131 3.26 19.19 -2.73
N GLU A 132 3.53 18.43 -3.80
CA GLU A 132 2.66 17.34 -4.24
C GLU A 132 2.60 16.22 -3.19
N GLN A 133 3.74 15.86 -2.62
CA GLN A 133 3.78 14.86 -1.55
C GLN A 133 3.02 15.30 -0.30
N LYS A 134 3.12 16.58 0.09
CA LYS A 134 2.32 17.13 1.20
C LYS A 134 0.82 17.05 0.91
N LYS A 135 0.39 17.41 -0.29
CA LYS A 135 -1.01 17.30 -0.71
C LYS A 135 -1.52 15.86 -0.65
N LEU A 136 -0.74 14.92 -1.19
CA LEU A 136 -1.05 13.49 -1.14
C LEU A 136 -1.15 12.97 0.29
N LEU A 137 -0.24 13.39 1.18
CA LEU A 137 -0.29 13.00 2.59
C LEU A 137 -1.49 13.60 3.32
N ILE A 138 -1.85 14.85 3.06
CA ILE A 138 -3.05 15.48 3.61
C ILE A 138 -4.31 14.72 3.20
N GLU A 139 -4.44 14.37 1.93
CA GLU A 139 -5.57 13.59 1.41
C GLU A 139 -5.57 12.17 1.97
N TYR A 140 -4.39 11.54 2.04
CA TYR A 140 -4.23 10.19 2.55
C TYR A 140 -4.60 10.07 4.03
N LEU A 141 -4.14 11.01 4.85
CA LEU A 141 -4.37 11.05 6.29
C LEU A 141 -5.68 11.76 6.68
N ASP A 142 -6.52 12.14 5.71
CA ASP A 142 -7.86 12.63 6.01
C ASP A 142 -8.72 11.52 6.59
N GLU A 143 -9.23 11.71 7.81
CA GLU A 143 -9.98 10.67 8.53
C GLU A 143 -11.25 10.26 7.78
N SER A 144 -12.01 11.21 7.24
CA SER A 144 -13.26 10.94 6.51
C SER A 144 -12.99 10.23 5.19
N LEU A 145 -12.01 10.73 4.42
CA LEU A 145 -11.62 10.10 3.15
C LEU A 145 -11.01 8.72 3.36
N CYS A 146 -10.19 8.54 4.40
CA CYS A 146 -9.62 7.26 4.76
C CYS A 146 -10.71 6.24 5.13
N GLN A 147 -11.71 6.65 5.94
CA GLN A 147 -12.81 5.78 6.33
C GLN A 147 -13.69 5.40 5.14
N ASN A 148 -13.99 6.35 4.25
CA ASN A 148 -14.76 6.08 3.03
C ASN A 148 -14.03 5.08 2.12
N ARG A 149 -12.74 5.33 1.83
CA ARG A 149 -11.92 4.39 1.05
C ARG A 149 -11.91 2.99 1.67
N LEU A 150 -11.70 2.91 2.99
CA LEU A 150 -11.68 1.64 3.70
C LEU A 150 -13.02 0.89 3.55
N THR A 151 -14.14 1.58 3.70
CA THR A 151 -15.48 0.99 3.57
C THR A 151 -15.72 0.47 2.15
N ASP A 152 -15.36 1.26 1.15
CA ASP A 152 -15.53 0.92 -0.26
C ASP A 152 -14.66 -0.29 -0.66
N GLU A 153 -13.38 -0.28 -0.29
CA GLU A 153 -12.47 -1.37 -0.61
C GLU A 153 -12.82 -2.68 0.12
N VAL A 154 -13.26 -2.60 1.37
CA VAL A 154 -13.78 -3.77 2.10
C VAL A 154 -15.03 -4.33 1.43
N ALA A 155 -15.96 -3.46 0.99
CA ALA A 155 -17.17 -3.90 0.29
C ALA A 155 -16.84 -4.57 -1.06
N LYS A 156 -15.85 -4.08 -1.79
CA LYS A 156 -15.36 -4.71 -3.02
C LYS A 156 -14.69 -6.06 -2.75
N LEU A 157 -13.79 -6.11 -1.76
CA LEU A 157 -13.09 -7.36 -1.39
C LEU A 157 -14.09 -8.43 -0.95
N ARG A 158 -15.13 -8.06 -0.20
CA ARG A 158 -16.20 -8.97 0.21
C ARG A 158 -16.90 -9.63 -0.98
N LYS A 159 -17.05 -8.92 -2.10
CA LYS A 159 -17.65 -9.48 -3.34
C LYS A 159 -16.76 -10.50 -4.06
N LEU A 160 -15.48 -10.57 -3.71
CA LEU A 160 -14.55 -11.56 -4.23
C LEU A 160 -14.45 -12.81 -3.36
N GLN A 161 -15.02 -12.76 -2.13
CA GLN A 161 -15.10 -13.94 -1.27
C GLN A 161 -16.31 -14.80 -1.62
N LEU A 162 -16.07 -16.07 -1.89
CA LEU A 162 -17.09 -17.05 -2.22
C LEU A 162 -17.71 -17.65 -0.94
N ALA A 163 -18.83 -18.32 -1.11
CA ALA A 163 -19.58 -18.92 0.00
C ALA A 163 -18.79 -19.97 0.79
N ASP A 164 -17.81 -20.62 0.16
CA ASP A 164 -16.91 -21.58 0.81
C ASP A 164 -15.79 -20.90 1.62
N GLY A 165 -15.68 -19.57 1.57
CA GLY A 165 -14.68 -18.77 2.25
C GLY A 165 -13.41 -18.50 1.42
N SER A 166 -13.30 -19.05 0.21
CA SER A 166 -12.17 -18.76 -0.70
C SER A 166 -12.30 -17.39 -1.32
N PHE A 167 -11.14 -16.81 -1.73
CA PHE A 167 -11.09 -15.60 -2.54
C PHE A 167 -10.83 -15.94 -4.00
N ALA A 168 -11.55 -15.28 -4.89
CA ALA A 168 -11.27 -15.27 -6.32
C ALA A 168 -10.26 -14.17 -6.65
N TRP A 169 -9.56 -14.29 -7.79
CA TRP A 169 -8.69 -13.25 -8.33
C TRP A 169 -9.51 -12.01 -8.73
N TRP A 170 -10.58 -12.26 -9.48
CA TRP A 170 -11.49 -11.26 -10.04
C TRP A 170 -12.93 -11.70 -9.80
N LYS A 171 -13.83 -10.75 -9.85
CA LYS A 171 -15.25 -11.02 -9.72
C LYS A 171 -15.73 -12.01 -10.81
N GLY A 172 -16.41 -13.06 -10.38
CA GLY A 172 -16.94 -14.09 -11.27
C GLY A 172 -15.98 -15.25 -11.58
N MET A 173 -14.75 -15.20 -11.06
CA MET A 173 -13.83 -16.34 -11.14
C MET A 173 -14.05 -17.34 -10.00
N GLU A 174 -13.54 -18.54 -10.18
CA GLU A 174 -13.51 -19.56 -9.13
C GLU A 174 -12.56 -19.16 -7.98
N GLY A 175 -12.84 -19.70 -6.81
CA GLY A 175 -12.02 -19.49 -5.61
C GLY A 175 -10.63 -20.12 -5.76
N SER A 176 -9.59 -19.36 -5.47
CA SER A 176 -8.21 -19.79 -5.53
C SER A 176 -7.63 -20.00 -4.15
N ARG A 177 -7.06 -21.20 -3.90
CA ARG A 177 -6.34 -21.47 -2.65
C ARG A 177 -5.17 -20.50 -2.47
N TYR A 178 -4.43 -20.21 -3.54
CA TYR A 178 -3.32 -19.27 -3.53
C TYR A 178 -3.79 -17.88 -3.10
N MET A 179 -4.79 -17.32 -3.78
CA MET A 179 -5.32 -15.99 -3.45
C MET A 179 -5.86 -15.91 -2.02
N THR A 180 -6.53 -16.97 -1.58
CA THR A 180 -7.06 -17.04 -0.21
C THR A 180 -5.93 -17.03 0.81
N THR A 181 -4.81 -17.71 0.52
CA THR A 181 -3.64 -17.72 1.37
C THR A 181 -3.00 -16.34 1.46
N GLU A 182 -2.77 -15.67 0.32
CA GLU A 182 -2.19 -14.32 0.27
C GLU A 182 -3.04 -13.29 1.02
N VAL A 183 -4.34 -13.25 0.73
CA VAL A 183 -5.27 -12.31 1.39
C VAL A 183 -5.35 -12.58 2.89
N ALA A 184 -5.41 -13.85 3.30
CA ALA A 184 -5.45 -14.21 4.72
C ALA A 184 -4.16 -13.80 5.44
N GLU A 185 -2.98 -14.00 4.83
CA GLU A 185 -1.70 -13.53 5.39
C GLU A 185 -1.71 -12.01 5.57
N MET A 186 -2.10 -11.25 4.55
CA MET A 186 -2.15 -9.79 4.64
C MET A 186 -3.07 -9.33 5.76
N MET A 187 -4.25 -9.96 5.93
CA MET A 187 -5.17 -9.66 7.03
C MET A 187 -4.57 -9.96 8.40
N VAL A 188 -3.90 -11.11 8.56
CA VAL A 188 -3.27 -11.49 9.83
C VAL A 188 -2.11 -10.55 10.17
N ARG A 189 -1.26 -10.23 9.20
CA ARG A 189 -0.18 -9.25 9.37
C ARG A 189 -0.71 -7.88 9.78
N LEU A 190 -1.78 -7.42 9.12
CA LEU A 190 -2.44 -6.17 9.45
C LEU A 190 -2.95 -6.17 10.89
N ASN A 191 -3.67 -7.23 11.29
CA ASN A 191 -4.19 -7.38 12.64
C ASN A 191 -3.08 -7.38 13.71
N ARG A 192 -1.91 -7.94 13.41
CA ARG A 192 -0.76 -7.89 14.32
C ARG A 192 -0.16 -6.49 14.43
N MET A 193 -0.18 -5.72 13.36
CA MET A 193 0.44 -4.40 13.32
C MET A 193 -0.43 -3.33 13.95
N VAL A 194 -1.71 -3.30 13.61
CA VAL A 194 -2.62 -2.19 13.97
C VAL A 194 -3.81 -2.63 14.84
N GLY A 195 -3.83 -3.90 15.27
CA GLY A 195 -4.94 -4.51 16.01
C GLY A 195 -6.00 -5.11 15.10
N VAL A 196 -6.90 -5.89 15.70
CA VAL A 196 -7.95 -6.63 14.97
C VAL A 196 -8.88 -5.67 14.23
N GLN A 197 -8.98 -5.86 12.91
CA GLN A 197 -9.86 -5.08 12.05
C GLN A 197 -11.26 -5.73 12.01
N GLN A 198 -12.24 -5.06 12.61
CA GLN A 198 -13.60 -5.61 12.71
C GLN A 198 -14.26 -5.79 11.34
N GLU A 199 -13.96 -4.89 10.40
CA GLU A 199 -14.50 -4.86 9.05
C GLU A 199 -14.13 -6.11 8.22
N THR A 200 -12.98 -6.73 8.51
CA THR A 200 -12.46 -7.90 7.79
C THR A 200 -12.47 -9.20 8.60
N LYS A 201 -12.87 -9.13 9.87
CA LYS A 201 -12.83 -10.27 10.81
C LYS A 201 -13.56 -11.51 10.32
N ASP A 202 -14.77 -11.32 9.82
CA ASP A 202 -15.60 -12.43 9.33
C ASP A 202 -15.02 -13.05 8.07
N MET A 203 -14.49 -12.20 7.16
CA MET A 203 -13.82 -12.64 5.94
C MET A 203 -12.57 -13.46 6.26
N LEU A 204 -11.75 -13.01 7.20
CA LEU A 204 -10.56 -13.75 7.65
C LEU A 204 -10.96 -15.10 8.27
N THR A 205 -12.00 -15.12 9.11
CA THR A 205 -12.47 -16.35 9.74
C THR A 205 -12.95 -17.37 8.70
N ALA A 206 -13.68 -16.93 7.68
CA ALA A 206 -14.12 -17.80 6.59
C ALA A 206 -12.94 -18.31 5.74
N ALA A 207 -11.98 -17.43 5.43
CA ALA A 207 -10.77 -17.79 4.69
C ALA A 207 -9.93 -18.84 5.43
N LEU A 208 -9.69 -18.65 6.72
CA LEU A 208 -8.93 -19.62 7.53
C LEU A 208 -9.63 -20.98 7.63
N ARG A 209 -10.97 -21.02 7.72
CA ARG A 209 -11.74 -22.27 7.65
C ARG A 209 -11.59 -22.97 6.30
N TYR A 210 -11.60 -22.21 5.21
CA TYR A 210 -11.38 -22.77 3.87
C TYR A 210 -9.97 -23.38 3.77
N LEU A 211 -8.93 -22.65 4.19
CA LEU A 211 -7.55 -23.13 4.18
C LEU A 211 -7.33 -24.35 5.06
N GLN A 212 -7.98 -24.40 6.23
CA GLN A 212 -7.99 -25.54 7.12
C GLN A 212 -8.56 -26.81 6.43
N ARG A 213 -9.71 -26.67 5.76
CA ARG A 213 -10.29 -27.81 5.00
C ARG A 213 -9.36 -28.29 3.88
N LYS A 214 -8.70 -27.37 3.17
CA LYS A 214 -7.75 -27.72 2.10
C LYS A 214 -6.51 -28.42 2.67
N ALA A 215 -5.97 -27.93 3.79
CA ALA A 215 -4.85 -28.58 4.48
C ALA A 215 -5.22 -29.98 4.99
N ALA A 216 -6.36 -30.15 5.62
CA ALA A 216 -6.82 -31.46 6.08
C ALA A 216 -7.04 -32.46 4.94
N ALA A 217 -7.58 -32.01 3.80
CA ALA A 217 -7.72 -32.85 2.61
C ALA A 217 -6.36 -33.29 2.07
N GLU A 218 -5.39 -32.37 1.98
CA GLU A 218 -4.04 -32.67 1.53
C GLU A 218 -3.35 -33.68 2.45
N VAL A 219 -3.44 -33.52 3.77
CA VAL A 219 -2.88 -34.49 4.73
C VAL A 219 -3.53 -35.88 4.57
N LYS A 220 -4.84 -35.94 4.34
CA LYS A 220 -5.53 -37.21 4.08
C LYS A 220 -4.99 -37.90 2.82
N ASP A 221 -4.73 -37.13 1.75
CA ASP A 221 -4.19 -37.70 0.52
C ASP A 221 -2.72 -38.09 0.67
N MET A 222 -1.92 -37.30 1.39
CA MET A 222 -0.54 -37.66 1.74
C MET A 222 -0.47 -39.01 2.52
N LYS A 223 -1.34 -39.20 3.51
CA LYS A 223 -1.39 -40.48 4.27
C LYS A 223 -1.66 -41.68 3.37
N LYS A 224 -2.61 -41.56 2.41
CA LYS A 224 -2.88 -42.60 1.42
C LYS A 224 -1.67 -42.92 0.53
N GLU A 225 -0.90 -41.91 0.12
CA GLU A 225 0.28 -42.11 -0.71
C GLU A 225 1.44 -42.73 0.07
N VAL A 226 1.58 -42.41 1.36
CA VAL A 226 2.56 -43.08 2.26
C VAL A 226 2.21 -44.54 2.44
N GLU A 227 0.93 -44.92 2.61
CA GLU A 227 0.49 -46.30 2.65
C GLU A 227 0.92 -47.11 1.41
N LYS A 228 0.96 -46.42 0.24
CA LYS A 228 1.48 -46.96 -1.04
C LYS A 228 3.02 -46.94 -1.15
N LYS A 229 3.73 -46.63 -0.05
CA LYS A 229 5.22 -46.51 0.01
C LYS A 229 5.78 -45.42 -0.92
N ARG A 230 4.99 -44.38 -1.21
CA ARG A 230 5.44 -43.22 -1.98
C ARG A 230 5.96 -42.14 -1.07
N ASN A 231 7.04 -41.48 -1.51
CA ASN A 231 7.57 -40.32 -0.80
C ASN A 231 6.70 -39.12 -1.11
N VAL A 232 6.16 -38.49 -0.08
CA VAL A 232 5.29 -37.30 -0.20
C VAL A 232 5.86 -36.12 0.56
N ARG A 233 5.58 -34.92 0.04
CA ARG A 233 5.94 -33.65 0.67
C ARG A 233 4.73 -32.74 0.71
N PRO A 234 4.56 -31.93 1.76
CA PRO A 234 3.51 -30.92 1.79
C PRO A 234 3.73 -29.88 0.67
N SER A 235 2.65 -29.36 0.15
CA SER A 235 2.70 -28.26 -0.83
C SER A 235 3.19 -26.97 -0.18
N GLU A 236 3.72 -26.05 -0.99
CA GLU A 236 4.10 -24.71 -0.52
C GLU A 236 2.93 -23.98 0.14
N LEU A 237 1.73 -24.15 -0.39
CA LEU A 237 0.52 -23.54 0.19
C LEU A 237 0.13 -24.15 1.54
N ALA A 238 0.46 -25.42 1.79
CA ALA A 238 0.28 -26.02 3.12
C ALA A 238 1.28 -25.44 4.12
N ILE A 239 2.53 -25.28 3.74
CA ILE A 239 3.58 -24.65 4.56
C ILE A 239 3.22 -23.18 4.83
N HIS A 240 2.77 -22.47 3.82
CA HIS A 240 2.32 -21.08 3.94
C HIS A 240 1.13 -20.94 4.90
N TYR A 241 0.18 -21.86 4.85
CA TYR A 241 -0.93 -21.89 5.82
C TYR A 241 -0.44 -22.09 7.27
N LEU A 242 0.54 -22.97 7.50
CA LEU A 242 1.13 -23.14 8.83
C LEU A 242 1.80 -21.86 9.33
N TYR A 243 2.47 -21.15 8.43
CA TYR A 243 3.04 -19.84 8.75
C TYR A 243 1.96 -18.83 9.16
N ILE A 244 0.85 -18.76 8.44
CA ILE A 244 -0.29 -17.88 8.77
C ILE A 244 -0.85 -18.21 10.15
N LEU A 245 -1.03 -19.50 10.48
CA LEU A 245 -1.50 -19.92 11.80
C LEU A 245 -0.54 -19.51 12.92
N SER A 246 0.76 -19.68 12.67
CA SER A 246 1.80 -19.22 13.61
C SER A 246 1.75 -17.71 13.83
N LEU A 247 1.54 -16.94 12.77
CA LEU A 247 1.34 -15.48 12.87
C LEU A 247 0.07 -15.11 13.64
N ASP A 248 -1.04 -15.84 13.42
CA ASP A 248 -2.33 -15.56 14.09
C ASP A 248 -2.38 -16.12 15.53
N GLY A 249 -1.35 -16.88 15.94
CA GLY A 249 -1.28 -17.51 17.27
C GLY A 249 -2.28 -18.64 17.46
N ARG A 250 -2.84 -19.21 16.40
CA ARG A 250 -3.78 -20.33 16.42
C ARG A 250 -3.05 -21.67 16.45
N LYS A 251 -3.64 -22.61 17.15
CA LYS A 251 -3.19 -24.00 17.11
C LYS A 251 -3.62 -24.67 15.80
N LEU A 252 -2.79 -25.54 15.29
CA LEU A 252 -3.12 -26.39 14.15
C LEU A 252 -4.23 -27.37 14.54
N ASP A 253 -5.20 -27.56 13.62
CA ASP A 253 -6.21 -28.59 13.77
C ASP A 253 -5.55 -29.99 13.68
N PRO A 254 -5.87 -30.91 14.59
CA PRO A 254 -5.36 -32.30 14.51
C PRO A 254 -5.62 -32.97 13.15
N ALA A 255 -6.72 -32.68 12.47
CA ALA A 255 -7.02 -33.19 11.14
C ALA A 255 -6.04 -32.71 10.05
N ALA A 256 -5.37 -31.59 10.26
CA ALA A 256 -4.32 -31.05 9.38
C ALA A 256 -2.90 -31.41 9.86
N THR A 257 -2.78 -32.35 10.81
CA THR A 257 -1.49 -32.82 11.32
C THR A 257 -1.18 -34.18 10.70
N TYR A 258 0.06 -34.32 10.24
CA TYR A 258 0.60 -35.58 9.70
C TYR A 258 1.19 -36.45 10.82
#